data_209142091938807b089caa3bfa217537
#
_entry.id   209142091938807b089caa3bfa217537
#
_cell.length_a   1.000
_cell.length_b   1.000
_cell.length_c   1.000
_cell.angle_alpha   90.00
_cell.angle_beta   90.00
_cell.angle_gamma   90.00
#
_symmetry.space_group_name_H-M   'P 1'
#
loop_
_entity.id
_entity.type
_entity.pdbx_description
1 polymer ?
#
loop_
_entity_poly.entity_id
_entity_poly.type
_entity_poly.pdbx_seq_one_letter_code
_entity_poly.pdbx_strand_id
1 'polypeptide(L)'
;MWVRVARFEGGTAEGLETEMARSKQVLEELGSGGLPPGLEGVTRVMEAINRPEGTGLAVIFCDTEEDMRKADEALNNMSPPAEASGRRVSAGVYEVMHDKDMA
;
A
#
# COMPACT_ATOMS: atom_id res chain seq x y z
N MET A 1 -8.06 14.55 3.45
CA MET A 1 -7.64 13.15 3.21
C MET A 1 -6.34 13.14 2.43
N TRP A 2 -5.47 12.24 2.77
CA TRP A 2 -4.16 12.07 2.14
C TRP A 2 -4.02 10.64 1.61
N VAL A 3 -3.25 10.47 0.53
CA VAL A 3 -3.04 9.19 -0.10
C VAL A 3 -1.55 8.98 -0.37
N ARG A 4 -1.07 7.77 -0.12
CA ARG A 4 0.28 7.34 -0.51
C ARG A 4 0.15 6.27 -1.57
N VAL A 5 0.87 6.46 -2.67
CA VAL A 5 0.87 5.52 -3.80
C VAL A 5 2.28 4.98 -3.97
N ALA A 6 2.45 3.69 -3.75
CA ALA A 6 3.70 2.98 -4.02
C ALA A 6 3.55 2.14 -5.28
N ARG A 7 4.52 2.21 -6.17
CA ARG A 7 4.53 1.44 -7.42
C ARG A 7 5.61 0.38 -7.38
N PHE A 8 5.27 -0.79 -7.89
CA PHE A 8 6.18 -1.96 -7.97
C PHE A 8 6.29 -2.42 -9.42
N GLU A 9 7.51 -2.74 -9.83
CA GLU A 9 7.81 -3.22 -11.18
C GLU A 9 8.75 -4.42 -11.11
N GLY A 10 8.85 -5.17 -12.22
CA GLY A 10 9.76 -6.30 -12.32
C GLY A 10 9.27 -7.57 -11.63
N GLY A 11 8.02 -7.58 -11.16
CA GLY A 11 7.41 -8.78 -10.61
C GLY A 11 6.74 -9.64 -11.68
N THR A 12 6.15 -10.75 -11.22
CA THR A 12 5.26 -11.57 -12.04
C THR A 12 3.84 -11.42 -11.52
N ALA A 13 2.84 -11.67 -12.37
CA ALA A 13 1.44 -11.63 -11.95
C ALA A 13 1.20 -12.57 -10.75
N GLU A 14 1.76 -13.79 -10.80
CA GLU A 14 1.65 -14.78 -9.75
C GLU A 14 2.33 -14.30 -8.45
N GLY A 15 3.53 -13.76 -8.55
CA GLY A 15 4.26 -13.24 -7.38
C GLY A 15 3.55 -12.07 -6.72
N LEU A 16 3.01 -11.17 -7.50
CA LEU A 16 2.22 -10.04 -7.01
C LEU A 16 0.93 -10.50 -6.31
N GLU A 17 0.22 -11.46 -6.92
CA GLU A 17 -0.98 -12.04 -6.30
C GLU A 17 -0.68 -12.70 -4.96
N THR A 18 0.40 -13.46 -4.90
CA THR A 18 0.83 -14.14 -3.67
C THR A 18 1.14 -13.13 -2.58
N GLU A 19 1.88 -12.08 -2.90
CA GLU A 19 2.22 -11.03 -1.94
C GLU A 19 0.98 -10.26 -1.48
N MET A 20 0.07 -9.95 -2.38
CA MET A 20 -1.16 -9.24 -2.03
C MET A 20 -2.10 -10.10 -1.17
N ALA A 21 -2.18 -11.41 -1.44
CA ALA A 21 -2.93 -12.34 -0.60
C ALA A 21 -2.34 -12.42 0.81
N ARG A 22 -1.02 -12.47 0.93
CA ARG A 22 -0.32 -12.45 2.21
C ARG A 22 -0.58 -11.14 2.97
N SER A 23 -0.48 -10.01 2.27
CA SER A 23 -0.73 -8.69 2.83
C SER A 23 -2.17 -8.58 3.35
N LYS A 24 -3.14 -9.07 2.58
CA LYS A 24 -4.55 -9.07 2.99
C LYS A 24 -4.76 -9.88 4.27
N GLN A 25 -4.15 -11.06 4.35
CA GLN A 25 -4.25 -11.90 5.54
C GLN A 25 -3.65 -11.22 6.76
N VAL A 26 -2.48 -10.60 6.61
CA VAL A 26 -1.83 -9.85 7.70
C VAL A 26 -2.72 -8.70 8.18
N LEU A 27 -3.32 -7.96 7.25
CA LEU A 27 -4.22 -6.85 7.59
C LEU A 27 -5.47 -7.32 8.32
N GLU A 28 -6.03 -8.47 7.91
CA GLU A 28 -7.19 -9.05 8.59
C GLU A 28 -6.84 -9.47 10.03
N GLU A 29 -5.69 -10.07 10.23
CA GLU A 29 -5.21 -10.46 11.56
C GLU A 29 -4.93 -9.23 12.43
N LEU A 30 -4.32 -8.21 11.88
CA LEU A 30 -4.02 -6.96 12.59
C LEU A 30 -5.27 -6.18 12.94
N GLY A 31 -6.34 -6.30 12.15
CA GLY A 31 -7.61 -5.64 12.42
C GLY A 31 -8.19 -5.97 13.79
N SER A 32 -7.83 -7.11 14.39
CA SER A 32 -8.27 -7.51 15.73
C SER A 32 -7.25 -7.15 16.80
N GLY A 33 -6.01 -6.83 16.46
CA GLY A 33 -4.92 -6.55 17.39
C GLY A 33 -4.30 -5.16 17.29
N GLY A 34 -4.81 -4.32 16.39
CA GLY A 34 -4.25 -3.00 16.13
C GLY A 34 -3.18 -3.00 15.05
N LEU A 35 -2.92 -1.83 14.48
CA LEU A 35 -1.94 -1.66 13.41
C LEU A 35 -0.52 -1.52 13.98
N PRO A 36 0.52 -1.87 13.19
CA PRO A 36 1.91 -1.66 13.60
C PRO A 36 2.20 -0.18 13.88
N PRO A 37 3.24 0.12 14.68
CA PRO A 37 3.64 1.51 14.94
C PRO A 37 3.86 2.31 13.66
N GLY A 38 3.30 3.49 13.60
CA GLY A 38 3.35 4.38 12.44
C GLY A 38 2.17 4.23 11.49
N LEU A 39 1.41 3.14 11.57
CA LEU A 39 0.29 2.87 10.68
C LEU A 39 -1.08 3.05 11.35
N GLU A 40 -1.11 3.56 12.57
CA GLU A 40 -2.35 3.71 13.36
C GLU A 40 -3.37 4.63 12.68
N GLY A 41 -2.92 5.60 11.90
CA GLY A 41 -3.79 6.54 11.22
C GLY A 41 -4.26 6.11 9.84
N VAL A 42 -3.88 4.91 9.39
CA VAL A 42 -4.32 4.39 8.09
C VAL A 42 -5.79 3.99 8.16
N THR A 43 -6.60 4.58 7.29
CA THR A 43 -8.05 4.38 7.27
C THR A 43 -8.49 3.41 6.19
N ARG A 44 -7.69 3.23 5.14
CA ARG A 44 -8.01 2.35 4.02
C ARG A 44 -6.75 1.90 3.32
N VAL A 45 -6.75 0.67 2.85
CA VAL A 45 -5.67 0.09 2.04
C VAL A 45 -6.27 -0.45 0.76
N MET A 46 -5.62 -0.15 -0.36
CA MET A 46 -6.00 -0.69 -1.66
C MET A 46 -4.74 -1.22 -2.34
N GLU A 47 -4.85 -2.40 -2.94
CA GLU A 47 -3.77 -2.97 -3.73
C GLU A 47 -4.32 -3.38 -5.09
N ALA A 48 -3.54 -3.15 -6.14
CA ALA A 48 -3.94 -3.45 -7.50
C ALA A 48 -2.76 -3.99 -8.29
N ILE A 49 -3.04 -4.84 -9.28
CA ILE A 49 -2.00 -5.39 -10.16
C ILE A 49 -2.38 -5.17 -11.62
N ASN A 50 -1.35 -5.00 -12.44
CA ASN A 50 -1.44 -5.09 -13.90
C ASN A 50 -0.80 -6.42 -14.29
N ARG A 51 -1.63 -7.43 -14.57
CA ARG A 51 -1.16 -8.80 -14.80
C ARG A 51 -0.27 -8.91 -16.03
N PRO A 52 -0.64 -8.33 -17.19
CA PRO A 52 0.19 -8.42 -18.38
C PRO A 52 1.58 -7.82 -18.23
N GLU A 53 1.71 -6.77 -17.42
CA GLU A 53 2.98 -6.06 -17.27
C GLU A 53 3.78 -6.49 -16.04
N GLY A 54 3.18 -7.23 -15.12
CA GLY A 54 3.84 -7.62 -13.88
C GLY A 54 4.13 -6.43 -12.98
N THR A 55 3.24 -5.42 -12.97
CA THR A 55 3.35 -4.23 -12.13
C THR A 55 2.23 -4.18 -11.11
N GLY A 56 2.45 -3.44 -10.02
CA GLY A 56 1.46 -3.33 -8.97
C GLY A 56 1.47 -1.96 -8.31
N LEU A 57 0.38 -1.69 -7.59
CA LEU A 57 0.22 -0.49 -6.78
C LEU A 57 -0.20 -0.89 -5.37
N ALA A 58 0.36 -0.22 -4.38
CA ALA A 58 -0.13 -0.26 -3.01
C ALA A 58 -0.52 1.16 -2.62
N VAL A 59 -1.77 1.35 -2.26
CA VAL A 59 -2.34 2.67 -1.98
C VAL A 59 -2.91 2.67 -0.57
N ILE A 60 -2.50 3.64 0.25
CA ILE A 60 -3.05 3.81 1.59
C ILE A 60 -3.63 5.21 1.75
N PHE A 61 -4.61 5.33 2.63
CA PHE A 61 -5.32 6.57 2.91
C PHE A 61 -5.22 6.90 4.39
N CYS A 62 -5.04 8.19 4.68
CA CYS A 62 -5.09 8.74 6.03
C CYS A 62 -5.92 10.02 6.03
N ASP A 63 -6.52 10.36 7.17
CA ASP A 63 -7.34 11.58 7.26
C ASP A 63 -6.48 12.85 7.35
N THR A 64 -5.30 12.76 7.96
CA THR A 64 -4.43 13.92 8.20
C THR A 64 -3.07 13.74 7.56
N GLU A 65 -2.41 14.86 7.28
CA GLU A 65 -1.04 14.87 6.77
C GLU A 65 -0.06 14.25 7.77
N GLU A 66 -0.25 14.52 9.05
CA GLU A 66 0.61 13.97 10.10
C GLU A 66 0.56 12.44 10.13
N ASP A 67 -0.64 11.88 10.08
CA ASP A 67 -0.83 10.43 10.05
C ASP A 67 -0.19 9.82 8.78
N MET A 68 -0.33 10.50 7.64
CA MET A 68 0.27 10.06 6.39
C MET A 68 1.80 10.12 6.46
N ARG A 69 2.37 11.15 7.06
CA ARG A 69 3.82 11.27 7.20
C ARG A 69 4.40 10.13 8.03
N LYS A 70 3.73 9.78 9.13
CA LYS A 70 4.13 8.65 9.96
C LYS A 70 4.05 7.33 9.20
N ALA A 71 2.97 7.12 8.46
CA ALA A 71 2.76 5.91 7.67
C ALA A 71 3.80 5.79 6.53
N ASP A 72 4.08 6.89 5.84
CA ASP A 72 5.08 6.93 4.79
C ASP A 72 6.46 6.56 5.32
N GLU A 73 6.86 7.12 6.45
CA GLU A 73 8.14 6.81 7.08
C GLU A 73 8.22 5.33 7.49
N ALA A 74 7.16 4.81 8.12
CA ALA A 74 7.13 3.41 8.54
C ALA A 74 7.25 2.46 7.34
N LEU A 75 6.53 2.73 6.26
CA LEU A 75 6.54 1.90 5.07
C LEU A 75 7.85 2.00 4.28
N ASN A 76 8.46 3.18 4.26
CA ASN A 76 9.76 3.35 3.60
C ASN A 76 10.87 2.58 4.31
N ASN A 77 10.73 2.32 5.60
CA ASN A 77 11.71 1.57 6.39
C ASN A 77 11.47 0.06 6.37
N MET A 78 10.39 -0.40 5.76
CA MET A 78 10.13 -1.83 5.63
C MET A 78 10.96 -2.45 4.53
N SER A 79 11.43 -3.68 4.76
CA SER A 79 12.18 -4.43 3.76
C SER A 79 11.31 -4.73 2.54
N PRO A 80 11.89 -4.66 1.32
CA PRO A 80 11.14 -5.00 0.13
C PRO A 80 10.69 -6.46 0.14
N PRO A 81 9.57 -6.76 -0.55
CA PRO A 81 9.09 -8.14 -0.70
C PRO A 81 10.05 -8.97 -1.57
N ALA A 82 9.75 -10.27 -1.69
CA ALA A 82 10.52 -11.18 -2.53
C ALA A 82 10.58 -10.72 -3.99
N GLU A 83 11.63 -11.11 -4.71
CA GLU A 83 11.87 -10.68 -6.09
C GLU A 83 10.67 -10.89 -7.03
N ALA A 84 9.95 -12.01 -6.89
CA ALA A 84 8.78 -12.31 -7.72
C ALA A 84 7.62 -11.31 -7.49
N SER A 85 7.60 -10.63 -6.36
CA SER A 85 6.61 -9.60 -6.03
C SER A 85 6.95 -8.24 -6.64
N GLY A 86 8.11 -8.14 -7.29
CA GLY A 86 8.62 -6.89 -7.84
C GLY A 86 9.38 -6.06 -6.80
N ARG A 87 9.90 -4.94 -7.27
CA ARG A 87 10.58 -3.97 -6.40
C ARG A 87 9.83 -2.66 -6.44
N ARG A 88 9.86 -1.94 -5.32
CA ARG A 88 9.27 -0.62 -5.24
C ARG A 88 10.13 0.37 -6.03
N VAL A 89 9.54 0.98 -7.06
CA VAL A 89 10.23 1.95 -7.93
C VAL A 89 9.91 3.39 -7.57
N SER A 90 8.79 3.62 -6.90
CA SER A 90 8.41 4.94 -6.42
C SER A 90 7.41 4.84 -5.29
N ALA A 91 7.39 5.86 -4.43
CA ALA A 91 6.35 6.06 -3.44
C ALA A 91 6.15 7.57 -3.31
N GLY A 92 4.91 8.03 -3.44
CA GLY A 92 4.57 9.44 -3.32
C GLY A 92 3.38 9.66 -2.44
N VAL A 93 3.34 10.83 -1.79
CA VAL A 93 2.25 11.25 -0.91
C VAL A 93 1.54 12.43 -1.56
N TYR A 94 0.22 12.37 -1.59
CA TYR A 94 -0.61 13.36 -2.27
C TYR A 94 -1.79 13.76 -1.40
N GLU A 95 -2.13 15.03 -1.44
CA GLU A 95 -3.38 15.50 -0.86
C GLU A 95 -4.52 15.20 -1.81
N VAL A 96 -5.59 14.58 -1.31
CA VAL A 96 -6.75 14.24 -2.13
C VAL A 96 -7.59 15.51 -2.32
N MET A 97 -7.73 15.95 -3.57
CA MET A 97 -8.49 17.16 -3.91
C MET A 97 -9.95 16.84 -4.23
N HIS A 98 -10.22 15.70 -4.82
CA HIS A 98 -11.56 15.25 -5.15
C HIS A 98 -11.66 13.75 -4.96
N ASP A 99 -12.72 13.32 -4.31
CA ASP A 99 -13.04 11.91 -4.12
C ASP A 99 -14.56 11.80 -4.18
N LYS A 100 -15.08 11.49 -5.35
CA LYS A 100 -16.52 11.47 -5.59
C LYS A 100 -16.93 10.13 -6.19
N ASP A 101 -17.94 9.52 -5.59
CA ASP A 101 -18.58 8.34 -6.13
C ASP A 101 -19.45 8.76 -7.33
N MET A 102 -19.18 8.16 -8.50
CA MET A 102 -19.87 8.47 -9.76
C MET A 102 -20.96 7.45 -10.11
N ALA A 103 -21.13 6.42 -9.30
CA ALA A 103 -22.12 5.38 -9.54
C ALA A 103 -23.52 5.77 -9.03
#